data_4ebb3ffad21750c0ace004deff542494
#
_entry.id   4ebb3ffad21750c0ace004deff542494
#
_cell.length_a   1.000
_cell.length_b   1.000
_cell.length_c   1.000
_cell.angle_alpha   90.00
_cell.angle_beta   90.00
_cell.angle_gamma   90.00
#
_symmetry.space_group_name_H-M   'P 1'
#
loop_
_entity.id
_entity.type
_entity.pdbx_description
1 polymer ?
#
loop_
_entity_poly.entity_id
_entity_poly.type
_entity_poly.pdbx_seq_one_letter_code
_entity_poly.pdbx_strand_id
1 'polypeptide(L)'
;MAAPVPHPVVTIGRPIGPAHPPYVVAELSANHLGQLARAKAIIDAAADAGCDAIKLQSFTPATMTLDVRGPGFCIEGGPWAGRTLWDLYDEAHTPWEWHAELFAHAQARGLAAFSTPFDVDAVARLEALGAPAYKIASFEAGDLELIAAAAATGKPVILSTGMASEAEIAEAVGAARAAGGRALVLLHCVSGYPAPPEQMNLLRMAALAAHGVVGISDHSPGATVPIAAVALGACVIEKHLTLARADGGPDAGFSLEPDEMAAVVRGCRTAWAARGDGSPARPAVESANRAFRRSLYAVADIARGEPVTRANVRAIRPGFGLAPRELPTVLGRTARVAIARGTPLAWELLA
;
A
#
# COMPACT_ATOMS: atom_id res chain seq x y z
N MET A 1 -4.64 -29.56 4.21
CA MET A 1 -4.51 -28.11 3.99
C MET A 1 -4.30 -27.91 2.49
N ALA A 2 -5.15 -27.13 1.82
CA ALA A 2 -4.93 -26.79 0.43
C ALA A 2 -3.64 -25.97 0.31
N ALA A 3 -2.83 -26.22 -0.74
CA ALA A 3 -1.66 -25.39 -1.00
C ALA A 3 -2.09 -23.92 -1.13
N PRO A 4 -1.33 -22.96 -0.59
CA PRO A 4 -1.67 -21.56 -0.75
C PRO A 4 -1.74 -21.23 -2.24
N VAL A 5 -2.84 -20.62 -2.66
CA VAL A 5 -2.98 -20.11 -4.03
C VAL A 5 -1.85 -19.07 -4.21
N PRO A 6 -1.00 -19.21 -5.24
CA PRO A 6 0.07 -18.25 -5.46
C PRO A 6 -0.55 -16.87 -5.69
N HIS A 7 -0.21 -15.92 -4.83
CA HIS A 7 -0.63 -14.54 -4.98
C HIS A 7 0.01 -13.95 -6.25
N PRO A 8 -0.70 -13.12 -7.03
CA PRO A 8 -0.13 -12.48 -8.20
C PRO A 8 1.06 -11.60 -7.79
N VAL A 9 2.13 -11.70 -8.57
CA VAL A 9 3.33 -10.87 -8.41
C VAL A 9 3.61 -10.16 -9.72
N VAL A 10 3.85 -8.87 -9.64
CA VAL A 10 4.28 -8.02 -10.77
C VAL A 10 5.67 -7.49 -10.46
N THR A 11 6.51 -7.29 -11.47
CA THR A 11 7.86 -6.76 -11.27
C THR A 11 8.05 -5.43 -11.99
N ILE A 12 8.37 -4.38 -11.23
CA ILE A 12 8.79 -3.05 -11.72
C ILE A 12 10.01 -2.66 -10.89
N GLY A 13 11.21 -2.89 -11.41
CA GLY A 13 12.45 -2.76 -10.65
C GLY A 13 12.61 -3.81 -9.54
N ARG A 14 11.55 -4.07 -8.76
CA ARG A 14 11.47 -5.12 -7.74
C ARG A 14 10.11 -5.83 -7.77
N PRO A 15 9.99 -7.01 -7.12
CA PRO A 15 8.70 -7.70 -6.99
C PRO A 15 7.68 -6.89 -6.18
N ILE A 16 6.41 -6.92 -6.63
CA ILE A 16 5.25 -6.24 -6.06
C ILE A 16 4.14 -7.28 -5.85
N GLY A 17 3.67 -7.40 -4.64
CA GLY A 17 2.60 -8.35 -4.28
C GLY A 17 2.46 -8.47 -2.76
N PRO A 18 1.48 -9.24 -2.26
CA PRO A 18 1.15 -9.29 -0.83
C PRO A 18 2.31 -9.75 0.09
N ALA A 19 3.24 -10.56 -0.44
CA ALA A 19 4.40 -11.05 0.30
C ALA A 19 5.60 -10.07 0.31
N HIS A 20 5.48 -8.94 -0.38
CA HIS A 20 6.53 -7.94 -0.50
C HIS A 20 6.13 -6.63 0.15
N PRO A 21 7.09 -5.81 0.63
CA PRO A 21 6.80 -4.47 1.13
C PRO A 21 6.05 -3.64 0.07
N PRO A 22 5.12 -2.75 0.48
CA PRO A 22 4.35 -1.94 -0.44
C PRO A 22 5.24 -1.12 -1.36
N TYR A 23 4.85 -1.01 -2.62
CA TYR A 23 5.53 -0.26 -3.66
C TYR A 23 4.96 1.15 -3.71
N VAL A 24 5.78 2.15 -3.40
CA VAL A 24 5.34 3.53 -3.32
C VAL A 24 5.79 4.31 -4.55
N VAL A 25 4.84 4.86 -5.26
CA VAL A 25 5.01 5.68 -6.47
C VAL A 25 4.76 7.13 -6.13
N ALA A 26 5.75 7.98 -6.33
CA ALA A 26 5.55 9.43 -6.32
C ALA A 26 5.08 9.89 -7.71
N GLU A 27 3.95 10.59 -7.76
CA GLU A 27 3.42 11.22 -8.96
C GLU A 27 3.95 12.65 -9.06
N LEU A 28 4.76 12.92 -10.08
CA LEU A 28 5.32 14.25 -10.33
C LEU A 28 4.26 15.20 -10.88
N SER A 29 3.43 14.70 -11.83
CA SER A 29 2.35 15.46 -12.43
C SER A 29 2.80 16.85 -12.94
N ALA A 30 1.96 17.87 -12.79
CA ALA A 30 2.24 19.25 -13.17
C ALA A 30 3.11 20.03 -12.16
N ASN A 31 3.58 19.40 -11.09
CA ASN A 31 4.31 20.06 -10.02
C ASN A 31 5.71 20.56 -10.41
N HIS A 32 6.16 20.26 -11.64
CA HIS A 32 7.38 20.81 -12.24
C HIS A 32 7.27 22.31 -12.59
N LEU A 33 6.06 22.89 -12.69
CA LEU A 33 5.83 24.30 -12.97
C LEU A 33 6.58 24.80 -14.22
N GLY A 34 6.64 23.98 -15.29
CA GLY A 34 7.36 24.31 -16.53
C GLY A 34 8.90 24.38 -16.38
N GLN A 35 9.49 23.80 -15.34
CA GLN A 35 10.91 23.87 -15.06
C GLN A 35 11.54 22.48 -14.92
N LEU A 36 12.43 22.10 -15.83
CA LEU A 36 13.14 20.82 -15.80
C LEU A 36 13.95 20.62 -14.50
N ALA A 37 14.61 21.68 -14.02
CA ALA A 37 15.36 21.62 -12.76
C ALA A 37 14.46 21.29 -11.57
N ARG A 38 13.22 21.81 -11.53
CA ARG A 38 12.25 21.51 -10.50
C ARG A 38 11.75 20.06 -10.61
N ALA A 39 11.49 19.57 -11.82
CA ALA A 39 11.14 18.18 -12.04
C ALA A 39 12.21 17.23 -11.47
N LYS A 40 13.50 17.51 -11.71
CA LYS A 40 14.62 16.75 -11.11
C LYS A 40 14.64 16.85 -9.59
N ALA A 41 14.44 18.04 -9.03
CA ALA A 41 14.39 18.19 -7.57
C ALA A 41 13.23 17.42 -6.92
N ILE A 42 12.08 17.28 -7.61
CA ILE A 42 10.98 16.41 -7.16
C ILE A 42 11.39 14.93 -7.21
N ILE A 43 12.11 14.50 -8.24
CA ILE A 43 12.67 13.14 -8.33
C ILE A 43 13.64 12.89 -7.18
N ASP A 44 14.52 13.86 -6.87
CA ASP A 44 15.44 13.76 -5.72
C ASP A 44 14.67 13.63 -4.40
N ALA A 45 13.64 14.45 -4.20
CA ALA A 45 12.79 14.39 -3.01
C ALA A 45 12.04 13.05 -2.89
N ALA A 46 11.56 12.48 -4.00
CA ALA A 46 10.93 11.16 -4.02
C ALA A 46 11.92 10.05 -3.58
N ALA A 47 13.15 10.10 -4.09
CA ALA A 47 14.20 9.15 -3.72
C ALA A 47 14.58 9.29 -2.24
N ASP A 48 14.76 10.50 -1.74
CA ASP A 48 15.10 10.78 -0.34
C ASP A 48 13.97 10.39 0.62
N ALA A 49 12.71 10.53 0.20
CA ALA A 49 11.54 10.03 0.93
C ALA A 49 11.48 8.49 0.97
N GLY A 50 12.25 7.79 0.12
CA GLY A 50 12.31 6.34 0.04
C GLY A 50 11.22 5.73 -0.83
N CYS A 51 10.69 6.46 -1.80
CA CYS A 51 9.79 5.90 -2.84
C CYS A 51 10.51 4.83 -3.67
N ASP A 52 9.75 4.00 -4.34
CA ASP A 52 10.26 2.96 -5.24
C ASP A 52 10.27 3.43 -6.70
N ALA A 53 9.40 4.37 -7.03
CA ALA A 53 9.26 4.89 -8.38
C ALA A 53 8.84 6.35 -8.41
N ILE A 54 9.13 6.99 -9.55
CA ILE A 54 8.54 8.25 -9.97
C ILE A 54 7.67 8.01 -11.19
N LYS A 55 6.51 8.64 -11.24
CA LYS A 55 5.61 8.62 -12.40
C LYS A 55 5.51 10.01 -13.01
N LEU A 56 5.56 10.06 -14.35
CA LEU A 56 5.32 11.24 -15.16
C LEU A 56 3.96 11.14 -15.85
N GLN A 57 3.58 12.20 -16.54
CA GLN A 57 2.45 12.25 -17.45
C GLN A 57 2.94 12.62 -18.85
N SER A 58 2.58 11.83 -19.86
CA SER A 58 3.08 11.95 -21.23
C SER A 58 1.95 12.24 -22.19
N PHE A 59 1.71 13.52 -22.39
CA PHE A 59 0.69 14.05 -23.32
C PHE A 59 1.13 15.42 -23.89
N THR A 60 0.40 15.89 -24.87
CA THR A 60 0.40 17.28 -25.31
C THR A 60 -1.02 17.84 -25.16
N PRO A 61 -1.23 19.17 -25.10
CA PRO A 61 -2.58 19.71 -25.05
C PRO A 61 -3.47 19.16 -26.17
N ALA A 62 -2.90 19.02 -27.37
CA ALA A 62 -3.61 18.56 -28.58
C ALA A 62 -4.04 17.08 -28.52
N THR A 63 -3.36 16.23 -27.72
CA THR A 63 -3.76 14.83 -27.52
C THR A 63 -4.81 14.68 -26.43
N MET A 64 -5.02 15.71 -25.61
CA MET A 64 -6.00 15.72 -24.53
C MET A 64 -7.30 16.40 -24.87
N THR A 65 -7.25 17.48 -25.68
CA THR A 65 -8.41 18.32 -25.93
C THR A 65 -8.23 19.19 -27.20
N LEU A 66 -9.20 20.06 -27.44
CA LEU A 66 -9.17 21.04 -28.53
C LEU A 66 -8.99 22.44 -27.96
N ASP A 67 -8.26 23.31 -28.72
CA ASP A 67 -8.14 24.74 -28.40
C ASP A 67 -9.41 25.48 -28.82
N VAL A 68 -10.47 25.28 -28.07
CA VAL A 68 -11.77 25.93 -28.27
C VAL A 68 -12.34 26.44 -26.94
N ARG A 69 -13.09 27.53 -27.01
CA ARG A 69 -13.81 28.11 -25.89
C ARG A 69 -15.30 27.88 -26.07
N GLY A 70 -15.87 27.00 -25.26
CA GLY A 70 -17.28 26.67 -25.35
C GLY A 70 -17.73 25.69 -24.28
N PRO A 71 -19.00 25.31 -24.27
CA PRO A 71 -19.52 24.31 -23.30
C PRO A 71 -18.72 23.01 -23.37
N GLY A 72 -18.32 22.49 -22.20
CA GLY A 72 -17.52 21.29 -22.07
C GLY A 72 -16.00 21.48 -22.19
N PHE A 73 -15.51 22.64 -22.74
CA PHE A 73 -14.09 22.94 -22.81
C PHE A 73 -13.62 23.98 -21.80
N CYS A 74 -14.55 24.58 -21.05
CA CYS A 74 -14.26 25.45 -19.89
C CYS A 74 -14.62 24.73 -18.61
N ILE A 75 -13.72 24.77 -17.62
CA ILE A 75 -13.88 24.08 -16.33
C ILE A 75 -14.74 24.98 -15.44
N GLU A 76 -15.93 24.48 -15.05
CA GLU A 76 -16.90 25.25 -14.27
C GLU A 76 -16.69 25.17 -12.76
N GLY A 77 -15.98 24.12 -12.26
CA GLY A 77 -15.83 23.90 -10.83
C GLY A 77 -14.50 23.22 -10.44
N GLY A 78 -14.28 23.11 -9.14
CA GLY A 78 -13.08 22.48 -8.60
C GLY A 78 -11.85 23.37 -8.60
N PRO A 79 -10.63 22.80 -8.39
CA PRO A 79 -9.40 23.59 -8.24
C PRO A 79 -8.97 24.33 -9.49
N TRP A 80 -9.49 23.98 -10.68
CA TRP A 80 -9.13 24.56 -11.96
C TRP A 80 -10.24 25.43 -12.58
N ALA A 81 -11.27 25.77 -11.79
CA ALA A 81 -12.42 26.57 -12.27
C ALA A 81 -12.01 27.87 -12.96
N GLY A 82 -12.69 28.18 -14.07
CA GLY A 82 -12.44 29.38 -14.89
C GLY A 82 -11.35 29.24 -15.97
N ARG A 83 -10.66 28.09 -16.02
CA ARG A 83 -9.68 27.77 -17.08
C ARG A 83 -10.34 27.02 -18.23
N THR A 84 -9.74 27.08 -19.43
CA THR A 84 -10.04 26.11 -20.48
C THR A 84 -9.26 24.82 -20.23
N LEU A 85 -9.73 23.70 -20.77
CA LEU A 85 -8.98 22.43 -20.74
C LEU A 85 -7.63 22.59 -21.43
N TRP A 86 -7.61 23.33 -22.58
CA TRP A 86 -6.37 23.57 -23.30
C TRP A 86 -5.33 24.32 -22.46
N ASP A 87 -5.72 25.47 -21.87
CA ASP A 87 -4.81 26.27 -21.04
C ASP A 87 -4.27 25.46 -19.83
N LEU A 88 -5.11 24.58 -19.26
CA LEU A 88 -4.70 23.71 -18.16
C LEU A 88 -3.67 22.67 -18.62
N TYR A 89 -3.95 21.98 -19.72
CA TYR A 89 -3.05 20.93 -20.22
C TYR A 89 -1.76 21.51 -20.81
N ASP A 90 -1.80 22.72 -21.38
CA ASP A 90 -0.59 23.41 -21.84
C ASP A 90 0.35 23.76 -20.70
N GLU A 91 -0.18 24.19 -19.55
CA GLU A 91 0.63 24.42 -18.36
C GLU A 91 1.11 23.10 -17.71
N ALA A 92 0.25 22.07 -17.71
CA ALA A 92 0.47 20.85 -16.95
C ALA A 92 1.37 19.83 -17.63
N HIS A 93 1.50 19.86 -18.98
CA HIS A 93 2.22 18.80 -19.70
C HIS A 93 3.71 18.79 -19.39
N THR A 94 4.28 17.56 -19.35
CA THR A 94 5.73 17.37 -19.31
C THR A 94 6.26 17.38 -20.74
N PRO A 95 7.11 18.36 -21.13
CA PRO A 95 7.69 18.41 -22.47
C PRO A 95 8.38 17.10 -22.86
N TRP A 96 8.15 16.60 -24.07
CA TRP A 96 8.68 15.31 -24.51
C TRP A 96 10.22 15.25 -24.47
N GLU A 97 10.88 16.35 -24.75
CA GLU A 97 12.35 16.49 -24.70
C GLU A 97 12.93 16.29 -23.31
N TRP A 98 12.13 16.38 -22.24
CA TRP A 98 12.59 16.15 -20.86
C TRP A 98 12.58 14.68 -20.46
N HIS A 99 11.75 13.85 -21.11
CA HIS A 99 11.51 12.49 -20.65
C HIS A 99 12.79 11.65 -20.54
N ALA A 100 13.65 11.69 -21.57
CA ALA A 100 14.90 10.92 -21.54
C ALA A 100 15.80 11.33 -20.36
N GLU A 101 15.90 12.63 -20.10
CA GLU A 101 16.71 13.18 -19.02
C GLU A 101 16.10 12.90 -17.65
N LEU A 102 14.78 12.99 -17.50
CA LEU A 102 14.09 12.66 -16.25
C LEU A 102 14.16 11.17 -15.94
N PHE A 103 14.02 10.29 -16.92
CA PHE A 103 14.17 8.85 -16.75
C PHE A 103 15.60 8.48 -16.31
N ALA A 104 16.61 9.05 -16.98
CA ALA A 104 18.01 8.84 -16.60
C ALA A 104 18.31 9.37 -15.18
N HIS A 105 17.77 10.54 -14.82
CA HIS A 105 17.94 11.12 -13.49
C HIS A 105 17.30 10.23 -12.41
N ALA A 106 16.07 9.75 -12.64
CA ALA A 106 15.38 8.86 -11.72
C ALA A 106 16.15 7.53 -11.51
N GLN A 107 16.66 6.93 -12.61
CA GLN A 107 17.49 5.72 -12.54
C GLN A 107 18.78 5.95 -11.74
N ALA A 108 19.44 7.09 -11.92
CA ALA A 108 20.63 7.47 -11.16
C ALA A 108 20.33 7.62 -9.66
N ARG A 109 19.09 7.96 -9.31
CA ARG A 109 18.60 8.04 -7.92
C ARG A 109 18.05 6.69 -7.40
N GLY A 110 18.10 5.61 -8.20
CA GLY A 110 17.62 4.29 -7.81
C GLY A 110 16.11 4.10 -7.90
N LEU A 111 15.39 5.03 -8.54
CA LEU A 111 13.95 4.95 -8.76
C LEU A 111 13.63 4.27 -10.10
N ALA A 112 12.59 3.45 -10.15
CA ALA A 112 11.96 3.11 -11.41
C ALA A 112 11.24 4.36 -11.96
N ALA A 113 11.44 4.65 -13.26
CA ALA A 113 10.74 5.73 -13.93
C ALA A 113 9.76 5.16 -14.96
N PHE A 114 8.50 5.54 -14.87
CA PHE A 114 7.47 5.22 -15.85
C PHE A 114 6.50 6.40 -16.00
N SER A 115 5.57 6.29 -16.92
CA SER A 115 4.65 7.39 -17.20
C SER A 115 3.23 6.91 -17.46
N THR A 116 2.29 7.85 -17.42
CA THR A 116 0.94 7.70 -17.93
C THR A 116 0.94 8.19 -19.37
N PRO A 117 0.81 7.30 -20.40
CA PRO A 117 0.48 7.71 -21.76
C PRO A 117 -0.99 8.09 -21.82
N PHE A 118 -1.34 9.06 -22.64
CA PHE A 118 -2.72 9.48 -22.90
C PHE A 118 -3.15 9.23 -24.36
N ASP A 119 -2.26 8.66 -25.15
CA ASP A 119 -2.53 8.20 -26.52
C ASP A 119 -1.58 7.05 -26.88
N VAL A 120 -1.86 6.39 -28.01
CA VAL A 120 -1.08 5.25 -28.51
C VAL A 120 0.33 5.66 -28.94
N ASP A 121 0.51 6.86 -29.49
CA ASP A 121 1.84 7.35 -29.89
C ASP A 121 2.73 7.58 -28.65
N ALA A 122 2.14 8.02 -27.53
CA ALA A 122 2.85 8.15 -26.26
C ALA A 122 3.34 6.78 -25.75
N VAL A 123 2.58 5.70 -25.92
CA VAL A 123 3.03 4.34 -25.60
C VAL A 123 4.30 3.98 -26.40
N ALA A 124 4.28 4.23 -27.73
CA ALA A 124 5.43 3.93 -28.58
C ALA A 124 6.68 4.74 -28.21
N ARG A 125 6.51 6.03 -27.87
CA ARG A 125 7.61 6.90 -27.40
C ARG A 125 8.19 6.43 -26.06
N LEU A 126 7.34 6.08 -25.11
CA LEU A 126 7.77 5.54 -23.80
C LEU A 126 8.46 4.17 -23.94
N GLU A 127 8.01 3.35 -24.91
CA GLU A 127 8.68 2.10 -25.25
C GLU A 127 10.12 2.32 -25.73
N ALA A 128 10.30 3.32 -26.61
CA ALA A 128 11.63 3.70 -27.10
C ALA A 128 12.56 4.24 -25.99
N LEU A 129 12.00 4.80 -24.91
CA LEU A 129 12.74 5.23 -23.73
C LEU A 129 13.01 4.10 -22.73
N GLY A 130 12.50 2.89 -22.97
CA GLY A 130 12.69 1.74 -22.10
C GLY A 130 11.86 1.79 -20.82
N ALA A 131 10.68 2.43 -20.86
CA ALA A 131 9.78 2.45 -19.72
C ALA A 131 9.51 1.02 -19.19
N PRO A 132 9.67 0.76 -17.88
CA PRO A 132 9.50 -0.59 -17.32
C PRO A 132 8.03 -0.98 -17.10
N ALA A 133 7.08 -0.03 -17.18
CA ALA A 133 5.67 -0.21 -16.95
C ALA A 133 4.88 0.96 -17.56
N TYR A 134 3.56 0.78 -17.68
CA TYR A 134 2.64 1.82 -18.15
C TYR A 134 1.55 2.05 -17.11
N LYS A 135 1.17 3.30 -16.92
CA LYS A 135 0.04 3.69 -16.08
C LYS A 135 -1.12 4.14 -16.96
N ILE A 136 -2.31 3.64 -16.71
CA ILE A 136 -3.55 4.14 -17.28
C ILE A 136 -4.29 4.89 -16.16
N ALA A 137 -4.59 6.16 -16.37
CA ALA A 137 -5.29 6.96 -15.39
C ALA A 137 -6.79 6.64 -15.35
N SER A 138 -7.49 7.10 -14.33
CA SER A 138 -8.90 6.78 -14.13
C SER A 138 -9.82 7.29 -15.24
N PHE A 139 -9.46 8.44 -15.81
CA PHE A 139 -10.23 9.05 -16.91
C PHE A 139 -10.10 8.26 -18.22
N GLU A 140 -9.02 7.50 -18.39
CA GLU A 140 -8.71 6.66 -19.55
C GLU A 140 -9.08 5.17 -19.32
N ALA A 141 -9.73 4.83 -18.19
CA ALA A 141 -10.11 3.46 -17.89
C ALA A 141 -11.12 2.86 -18.91
N GLY A 142 -11.83 3.71 -19.65
CA GLY A 142 -12.71 3.31 -20.76
C GLY A 142 -12.05 3.33 -22.14
N ASP A 143 -10.80 3.77 -22.25
CA ASP A 143 -10.06 3.78 -23.53
C ASP A 143 -9.40 2.39 -23.74
N LEU A 144 -10.19 1.48 -24.32
CA LEU A 144 -9.76 0.09 -24.51
C LEU A 144 -8.63 -0.04 -25.55
N GLU A 145 -8.51 0.88 -26.50
CA GLU A 145 -7.44 0.91 -27.49
C GLU A 145 -6.10 1.27 -26.83
N LEU A 146 -6.08 2.32 -26.02
CA LEU A 146 -4.91 2.73 -25.25
C LEU A 146 -4.46 1.61 -24.28
N ILE A 147 -5.41 1.01 -23.56
CA ILE A 147 -5.15 -0.10 -22.65
C ILE A 147 -4.53 -1.30 -23.39
N ALA A 148 -5.10 -1.65 -24.56
CA ALA A 148 -4.60 -2.74 -25.39
C ALA A 148 -3.18 -2.44 -25.93
N ALA A 149 -2.92 -1.20 -26.38
CA ALA A 149 -1.61 -0.80 -26.85
C ALA A 149 -0.54 -0.89 -25.74
N ALA A 150 -0.85 -0.40 -24.54
CA ALA A 150 0.04 -0.53 -23.39
C ALA A 150 0.30 -2.00 -23.02
N ALA A 151 -0.75 -2.83 -23.01
CA ALA A 151 -0.66 -4.26 -22.67
C ALA A 151 0.09 -5.10 -23.72
N ALA A 152 -0.01 -4.74 -25.00
CA ALA A 152 0.67 -5.42 -26.11
C ALA A 152 2.20 -5.30 -26.04
N THR A 153 2.75 -4.34 -25.29
CA THR A 153 4.18 -4.24 -25.01
C THR A 153 4.73 -5.41 -24.17
N GLY A 154 3.84 -6.18 -23.52
CA GLY A 154 4.18 -7.27 -22.61
C GLY A 154 4.69 -6.81 -21.24
N LYS A 155 4.78 -5.51 -20.99
CA LYS A 155 5.20 -4.90 -19.72
C LYS A 155 4.02 -4.77 -18.75
N PRO A 156 4.27 -4.57 -17.45
CA PRO A 156 3.23 -4.32 -16.47
C PRO A 156 2.36 -3.10 -16.82
N VAL A 157 1.04 -3.28 -16.66
CA VAL A 157 0.06 -2.19 -16.78
C VAL A 157 -0.55 -1.94 -15.41
N ILE A 158 -0.50 -0.69 -14.98
CA ILE A 158 -1.09 -0.19 -13.75
C ILE A 158 -2.34 0.61 -14.14
N LEU A 159 -3.53 0.13 -13.80
CA LEU A 159 -4.82 0.73 -14.15
C LEU A 159 -5.50 1.33 -12.91
N SER A 160 -5.75 2.63 -12.91
CA SER A 160 -6.62 3.27 -11.91
C SER A 160 -8.09 3.11 -12.28
N THR A 161 -8.95 2.87 -11.26
CA THR A 161 -10.36 2.51 -11.45
C THR A 161 -11.33 3.54 -10.90
N GLY A 162 -10.88 4.79 -10.71
CA GLY A 162 -11.76 5.88 -10.28
C GLY A 162 -12.88 6.12 -11.30
N MET A 163 -14.10 6.43 -10.80
CA MET A 163 -15.32 6.63 -11.59
C MET A 163 -15.83 5.40 -12.35
N ALA A 164 -14.98 4.39 -12.61
CA ALA A 164 -15.37 3.21 -13.38
C ALA A 164 -16.32 2.30 -12.59
N SER A 165 -17.33 1.80 -13.27
CA SER A 165 -18.19 0.71 -12.81
C SER A 165 -17.46 -0.62 -12.84
N GLU A 166 -18.00 -1.65 -12.17
CA GLU A 166 -17.45 -3.01 -12.21
C GLU A 166 -17.45 -3.59 -13.65
N ALA A 167 -18.42 -3.22 -14.48
CA ALA A 167 -18.48 -3.63 -15.89
C ALA A 167 -17.33 -3.01 -16.70
N GLU A 168 -17.10 -1.70 -16.58
CA GLU A 168 -16.01 -1.00 -17.25
C GLU A 168 -14.64 -1.50 -16.80
N ILE A 169 -14.47 -1.80 -15.51
CA ILE A 169 -13.23 -2.43 -14.99
C ILE A 169 -13.03 -3.80 -15.64
N ALA A 170 -14.08 -4.62 -15.74
CA ALA A 170 -13.99 -5.93 -16.38
C ALA A 170 -13.66 -5.84 -17.87
N GLU A 171 -14.22 -4.86 -18.59
CA GLU A 171 -13.91 -4.56 -19.99
C GLU A 171 -12.44 -4.13 -20.16
N ALA A 172 -11.96 -3.20 -19.34
CA ALA A 172 -10.56 -2.75 -19.34
C ALA A 172 -9.58 -3.90 -19.10
N VAL A 173 -9.84 -4.73 -18.08
CA VAL A 173 -9.05 -5.93 -17.78
C VAL A 173 -9.13 -6.94 -18.93
N GLY A 174 -10.30 -7.12 -19.52
CA GLY A 174 -10.53 -7.97 -20.69
C GLY A 174 -9.68 -7.54 -21.88
N ALA A 175 -9.70 -6.25 -22.22
CA ALA A 175 -8.92 -5.65 -23.30
C ALA A 175 -7.41 -5.84 -23.06
N ALA A 176 -6.92 -5.55 -21.85
CA ALA A 176 -5.51 -5.76 -21.50
C ALA A 176 -5.09 -7.22 -21.67
N ARG A 177 -5.90 -8.16 -21.20
CA ARG A 177 -5.61 -9.60 -21.30
C ARG A 177 -5.67 -10.10 -22.74
N ALA A 178 -6.63 -9.64 -23.53
CA ALA A 178 -6.75 -9.99 -24.95
C ALA A 178 -5.54 -9.51 -25.76
N ALA A 179 -4.95 -8.38 -25.40
CA ALA A 179 -3.72 -7.85 -25.97
C ALA A 179 -2.43 -8.52 -25.44
N GLY A 180 -2.53 -9.52 -24.56
CA GLY A 180 -1.38 -10.28 -24.02
C GLY A 180 -0.88 -9.79 -22.66
N GLY A 181 -1.49 -8.77 -22.07
CA GLY A 181 -1.13 -8.25 -20.75
C GLY A 181 -1.39 -9.24 -19.63
N ARG A 182 -0.35 -9.72 -18.97
CA ARG A 182 -0.42 -10.70 -17.88
C ARG A 182 -0.12 -10.08 -16.52
N ALA A 183 0.64 -9.01 -16.49
CA ALA A 183 1.11 -8.32 -15.28
C ALA A 183 0.22 -7.06 -15.05
N LEU A 184 -0.90 -7.24 -14.36
CA LEU A 184 -1.85 -6.17 -14.09
C LEU A 184 -1.80 -5.76 -12.63
N VAL A 185 -1.79 -4.45 -12.40
CA VAL A 185 -1.98 -3.80 -11.10
C VAL A 185 -3.24 -2.93 -11.20
N LEU A 186 -4.21 -3.15 -10.33
CA LEU A 186 -5.41 -2.32 -10.27
C LEU A 186 -5.35 -1.40 -9.05
N LEU A 187 -5.47 -0.10 -9.29
CA LEU A 187 -5.48 0.88 -8.22
C LEU A 187 -6.92 1.34 -7.96
N HIS A 188 -7.41 1.05 -6.77
CA HIS A 188 -8.58 1.73 -6.27
C HIS A 188 -8.31 3.24 -6.27
N CYS A 189 -9.26 4.05 -6.71
CA CYS A 189 -9.09 5.48 -6.81
C CYS A 189 -10.42 6.18 -6.57
N VAL A 190 -10.36 7.34 -5.92
CA VAL A 190 -11.45 8.33 -5.89
C VAL A 190 -10.91 9.58 -6.56
N SER A 191 -11.49 9.91 -7.73
CA SER A 191 -11.05 11.05 -8.56
C SER A 191 -11.65 12.37 -8.05
N GLY A 192 -11.37 12.68 -6.79
CA GLY A 192 -11.61 13.96 -6.13
C GLY A 192 -10.26 14.61 -5.79
N TYR A 193 -10.12 15.91 -5.92
CA TYR A 193 -8.86 16.64 -5.81
C TYR A 193 -9.00 17.87 -4.89
N PRO A 194 -8.81 17.73 -3.53
CA PRO A 194 -8.52 16.49 -2.78
C PRO A 194 -9.73 15.56 -2.62
N ALA A 195 -9.47 14.26 -2.39
CA ALA A 195 -10.49 13.29 -2.08
C ALA A 195 -10.80 13.27 -0.56
N PRO A 196 -12.07 13.46 -0.11
CA PRO A 196 -12.41 13.35 1.29
C PRO A 196 -12.19 11.90 1.81
N PRO A 197 -11.55 11.71 2.97
CA PRO A 197 -11.27 10.37 3.48
C PRO A 197 -12.52 9.49 3.67
N GLU A 198 -13.66 10.07 4.05
CA GLU A 198 -14.95 9.38 4.23
C GLU A 198 -15.56 8.85 2.92
N GLN A 199 -15.07 9.31 1.76
CA GLN A 199 -15.50 8.85 0.44
C GLN A 199 -14.57 7.80 -0.18
N MET A 200 -13.43 7.50 0.47
CA MET A 200 -12.42 6.61 -0.09
C MET A 200 -12.88 5.15 -0.24
N ASN A 201 -13.82 4.68 0.57
CA ASN A 201 -14.39 3.33 0.48
C ASN A 201 -13.36 2.22 0.21
N LEU A 202 -12.32 2.15 1.02
CA LEU A 202 -11.16 1.25 0.82
C LEU A 202 -11.54 -0.23 0.73
N LEU A 203 -12.69 -0.65 1.27
CA LEU A 203 -13.16 -2.04 1.18
C LEU A 203 -13.40 -2.50 -0.26
N ARG A 204 -13.62 -1.57 -1.21
CA ARG A 204 -13.72 -1.91 -2.64
C ARG A 204 -12.46 -2.56 -3.21
N MET A 205 -11.29 -2.37 -2.62
CA MET A 205 -10.05 -3.01 -3.07
C MET A 205 -10.15 -4.54 -3.10
N ALA A 206 -10.98 -5.12 -2.22
CA ALA A 206 -11.16 -6.57 -2.19
C ALA A 206 -11.74 -7.14 -3.49
N ALA A 207 -12.63 -6.41 -4.16
CA ALA A 207 -13.19 -6.80 -5.46
C ALA A 207 -12.12 -6.74 -6.56
N LEU A 208 -11.25 -5.73 -6.55
CA LEU A 208 -10.18 -5.56 -7.53
C LEU A 208 -9.13 -6.67 -7.45
N ALA A 209 -8.94 -7.27 -6.27
CA ALA A 209 -7.96 -8.34 -6.06
C ALA A 209 -8.23 -9.60 -6.91
N ALA A 210 -9.45 -9.78 -7.42
CA ALA A 210 -9.79 -10.85 -8.35
C ALA A 210 -9.14 -10.69 -9.74
N HIS A 211 -8.70 -9.49 -10.08
CA HIS A 211 -8.18 -9.14 -11.40
C HIS A 211 -6.64 -9.07 -11.48
N GLY A 212 -5.96 -8.84 -10.36
CA GLY A 212 -4.49 -8.69 -10.35
C GLY A 212 -3.94 -8.26 -8.98
N VAL A 213 -2.74 -7.70 -8.99
CA VAL A 213 -2.18 -7.02 -7.82
C VAL A 213 -3.01 -5.78 -7.53
N VAL A 214 -3.33 -5.53 -6.28
CA VAL A 214 -4.18 -4.40 -5.87
C VAL A 214 -3.36 -3.31 -5.19
N GLY A 215 -3.77 -2.07 -5.41
CA GLY A 215 -3.21 -0.88 -4.75
C GLY A 215 -4.22 0.26 -4.68
N ILE A 216 -3.70 1.46 -4.42
CA ILE A 216 -4.49 2.69 -4.35
C ILE A 216 -3.76 3.83 -5.08
N SER A 217 -4.51 4.61 -5.86
CA SER A 217 -4.13 5.97 -6.30
C SER A 217 -4.89 6.95 -5.42
N ASP A 218 -4.16 7.64 -4.55
CA ASP A 218 -4.75 8.36 -3.41
C ASP A 218 -4.53 9.87 -3.51
N HIS A 219 -5.64 10.62 -3.54
CA HIS A 219 -5.68 12.07 -3.55
C HIS A 219 -6.17 12.65 -2.20
N SER A 220 -6.29 11.82 -1.15
CA SER A 220 -6.67 12.28 0.19
C SER A 220 -5.51 13.00 0.89
N PRO A 221 -5.78 13.90 1.84
CA PRO A 221 -4.73 14.55 2.61
C PRO A 221 -3.96 13.58 3.53
N GLY A 222 -2.65 13.78 3.63
CA GLY A 222 -1.78 13.11 4.60
C GLY A 222 -1.57 11.61 4.34
N ALA A 223 -1.22 10.86 5.40
CA ALA A 223 -0.74 9.48 5.32
C ALA A 223 -1.74 8.42 5.80
N THR A 224 -2.86 8.81 6.39
CA THR A 224 -3.79 7.87 7.07
C THR A 224 -4.43 6.90 6.09
N VAL A 225 -4.93 7.41 4.96
CA VAL A 225 -5.63 6.58 3.95
C VAL A 225 -4.69 5.55 3.32
N PRO A 226 -3.50 5.91 2.80
CA PRO A 226 -2.59 4.92 2.23
C PRO A 226 -2.10 3.87 3.26
N ILE A 227 -1.87 4.26 4.52
CA ILE A 227 -1.52 3.31 5.59
C ILE A 227 -2.66 2.32 5.85
N ALA A 228 -3.90 2.80 5.91
CA ALA A 228 -5.08 1.95 6.07
C ALA A 228 -5.27 1.02 4.85
N ALA A 229 -5.03 1.51 3.64
CA ALA A 229 -5.10 0.71 2.42
C ALA A 229 -4.09 -0.46 2.46
N VAL A 230 -2.86 -0.23 2.92
CA VAL A 230 -1.84 -1.29 3.08
C VAL A 230 -2.28 -2.32 4.11
N ALA A 231 -2.85 -1.91 5.23
CA ALA A 231 -3.40 -2.84 6.22
C ALA A 231 -4.52 -3.73 5.63
N LEU A 232 -5.30 -3.20 4.68
CA LEU A 232 -6.33 -3.91 3.92
C LEU A 232 -5.81 -4.70 2.70
N GLY A 233 -4.50 -4.66 2.43
CA GLY A 233 -3.88 -5.48 1.39
C GLY A 233 -3.35 -4.75 0.16
N ALA A 234 -3.38 -3.41 0.13
CA ALA A 234 -2.76 -2.66 -0.96
C ALA A 234 -1.26 -2.97 -1.06
N CYS A 235 -0.81 -3.30 -2.26
CA CYS A 235 0.59 -3.58 -2.58
C CYS A 235 1.28 -2.41 -3.28
N VAL A 236 0.50 -1.49 -3.87
CA VAL A 236 0.97 -0.29 -4.56
C VAL A 236 0.26 0.93 -3.99
N ILE A 237 1.02 1.97 -3.72
CA ILE A 237 0.54 3.28 -3.25
C ILE A 237 1.05 4.33 -4.23
N GLU A 238 0.15 5.08 -4.84
CA GLU A 238 0.48 6.21 -5.70
C GLU A 238 -0.04 7.50 -5.06
N LYS A 239 0.83 8.51 -4.92
CA LYS A 239 0.48 9.84 -4.41
C LYS A 239 1.26 10.93 -5.11
N HIS A 240 0.59 12.07 -5.33
CA HIS A 240 1.21 13.28 -5.89
C HIS A 240 2.25 13.86 -4.93
N LEU A 241 3.37 14.32 -5.49
CA LEU A 241 4.47 14.95 -4.77
C LEU A 241 4.82 16.31 -5.35
N THR A 242 4.90 17.33 -4.51
CA THR A 242 5.45 18.65 -4.82
C THR A 242 6.59 18.99 -3.85
N LEU A 243 7.42 19.99 -4.16
CA LEU A 243 8.44 20.45 -3.21
C LEU A 243 7.83 21.28 -2.07
N ALA A 244 6.93 22.20 -2.42
CA ALA A 244 6.15 22.98 -1.47
C ALA A 244 4.81 23.36 -2.10
N ARG A 245 3.71 23.18 -1.38
CA ARG A 245 2.36 23.59 -1.83
C ARG A 245 2.27 25.10 -2.02
N ALA A 246 3.05 25.86 -1.27
CA ALA A 246 3.09 27.32 -1.35
C ALA A 246 3.64 27.85 -2.70
N ASP A 247 4.37 26.99 -3.45
CA ASP A 247 4.88 27.37 -4.78
C ASP A 247 3.75 27.44 -5.84
N GLY A 248 2.57 26.91 -5.51
CA GLY A 248 1.42 26.88 -6.41
C GLY A 248 1.53 25.83 -7.52
N GLY A 249 0.70 26.01 -8.55
CA GLY A 249 0.58 25.10 -9.70
C GLY A 249 -0.70 24.29 -9.68
N PRO A 250 -1.03 23.62 -10.81
CA PRO A 250 -2.32 22.95 -10.99
C PRO A 250 -2.62 21.87 -9.94
N ASP A 251 -1.60 21.13 -9.47
CA ASP A 251 -1.77 19.95 -8.63
C ASP A 251 -1.20 20.10 -7.21
N ALA A 252 -0.60 21.27 -6.90
CA ALA A 252 0.07 21.48 -5.63
C ALA A 252 -0.86 21.32 -4.42
N GLY A 253 -2.10 21.79 -4.53
CA GLY A 253 -3.05 21.85 -3.41
C GLY A 253 -3.39 20.49 -2.77
N PHE A 254 -3.33 19.40 -3.53
CA PHE A 254 -3.58 18.04 -3.05
C PHE A 254 -2.33 17.14 -3.07
N SER A 255 -1.18 17.68 -3.49
CA SER A 255 0.11 16.99 -3.46
C SER A 255 0.72 16.98 -2.06
N LEU A 256 1.44 15.91 -1.75
CA LEU A 256 2.25 15.84 -0.54
C LEU A 256 3.55 16.63 -0.68
N GLU A 257 4.05 17.15 0.42
CA GLU A 257 5.41 17.66 0.54
C GLU A 257 6.39 16.53 0.91
N PRO A 258 7.72 16.71 0.77
CA PRO A 258 8.70 15.62 0.95
C PRO A 258 8.61 14.89 2.28
N ASP A 259 8.45 15.61 3.39
CA ASP A 259 8.34 15.01 4.73
C ASP A 259 7.06 14.19 4.91
N GLU A 260 5.97 14.64 4.29
CA GLU A 260 4.69 13.92 4.27
C GLU A 260 4.80 12.64 3.44
N MET A 261 5.46 12.70 2.28
CA MET A 261 5.74 11.51 1.45
C MET A 261 6.60 10.50 2.20
N ALA A 262 7.66 10.96 2.88
CA ALA A 262 8.47 10.10 3.73
C ALA A 262 7.66 9.47 4.87
N ALA A 263 6.69 10.18 5.44
CA ALA A 263 5.77 9.62 6.44
C ALA A 263 4.87 8.54 5.84
N VAL A 264 4.35 8.72 4.62
CA VAL A 264 3.59 7.70 3.88
C VAL A 264 4.45 6.44 3.69
N VAL A 265 5.66 6.58 3.17
CA VAL A 265 6.56 5.43 2.92
C VAL A 265 6.82 4.65 4.21
N ARG A 266 7.22 5.33 5.29
CA ARG A 266 7.48 4.69 6.59
C ARG A 266 6.23 4.04 7.16
N GLY A 267 5.10 4.75 7.15
CA GLY A 267 3.84 4.26 7.69
C GLY A 267 3.31 3.04 6.95
N CYS A 268 3.35 3.06 5.62
CA CYS A 268 2.95 1.93 4.78
C CYS A 268 3.82 0.69 5.02
N ARG A 269 5.15 0.84 5.09
CA ARG A 269 6.06 -0.27 5.41
C ARG A 269 5.82 -0.83 6.81
N THR A 270 5.54 0.04 7.78
CA THR A 270 5.20 -0.37 9.15
C THR A 270 3.88 -1.13 9.20
N ALA A 271 2.84 -0.64 8.50
CA ALA A 271 1.54 -1.30 8.43
C ALA A 271 1.63 -2.69 7.78
N TRP A 272 2.41 -2.82 6.69
CA TRP A 272 2.66 -4.11 6.04
C TRP A 272 3.36 -5.09 6.98
N ALA A 273 4.41 -4.67 7.67
CA ALA A 273 5.12 -5.51 8.63
C ALA A 273 4.22 -5.93 9.81
N ALA A 274 3.38 -5.00 10.29
CA ALA A 274 2.45 -5.26 11.40
C ALA A 274 1.30 -6.19 11.01
N ARG A 275 0.89 -6.22 9.73
CA ARG A 275 -0.16 -7.11 9.22
C ARG A 275 0.20 -8.59 9.42
N GLY A 276 1.48 -8.94 9.28
CA GLY A 276 1.95 -10.32 9.35
C GLY A 276 1.35 -11.22 8.26
N ASP A 277 1.47 -12.52 8.48
CA ASP A 277 1.00 -13.59 7.58
C ASP A 277 -0.25 -14.32 8.10
N GLY A 278 -0.82 -13.89 9.24
CA GLY A 278 -1.95 -14.54 9.90
C GLY A 278 -1.59 -15.87 10.59
N SER A 279 -0.31 -16.20 10.70
CA SER A 279 0.15 -17.41 11.38
C SER A 279 -0.32 -17.45 12.85
N PRO A 280 -0.84 -18.62 13.35
CA PRO A 280 -1.18 -18.78 14.75
C PRO A 280 0.07 -18.93 15.64
N ALA A 281 1.28 -18.92 15.07
CA ALA A 281 2.52 -19.01 15.81
C ALA A 281 2.67 -17.82 16.77
N ARG A 282 3.16 -18.11 17.98
CA ARG A 282 3.36 -17.05 18.97
C ARG A 282 4.59 -16.21 18.61
N PRO A 283 4.50 -14.88 18.72
CA PRO A 283 5.65 -14.02 18.49
C PRO A 283 6.82 -14.38 19.43
N ALA A 284 8.02 -14.40 18.89
CA ALA A 284 9.21 -14.75 19.66
C ALA A 284 9.45 -13.82 20.87
N VAL A 285 9.06 -12.55 20.74
CA VAL A 285 9.16 -11.53 21.80
C VAL A 285 8.35 -11.90 23.06
N GLU A 286 7.30 -12.74 22.92
CA GLU A 286 6.50 -13.20 24.07
C GLU A 286 7.15 -14.34 24.85
N SER A 287 8.19 -14.99 24.31
CA SER A 287 8.77 -16.20 24.90
C SER A 287 9.30 -15.97 26.31
N ALA A 288 10.02 -14.87 26.54
CA ALA A 288 10.53 -14.49 27.86
C ALA A 288 9.40 -14.18 28.86
N ASN A 289 8.29 -13.59 28.37
CA ASN A 289 7.17 -13.18 29.21
C ASN A 289 6.32 -14.37 29.68
N ARG A 290 6.52 -15.58 29.14
CA ARG A 290 5.82 -16.79 29.57
C ARG A 290 6.12 -17.14 31.03
N ALA A 291 7.33 -16.83 31.49
CA ALA A 291 7.74 -17.01 32.89
C ALA A 291 6.86 -16.21 33.88
N PHE A 292 6.22 -15.11 33.41
CA PHE A 292 5.33 -14.29 34.24
C PHE A 292 3.86 -14.74 34.22
N ARG A 293 3.52 -15.82 33.55
CA ARG A 293 2.16 -16.39 33.62
C ARG A 293 1.88 -16.91 35.02
N ARG A 294 0.61 -17.08 35.37
CA ARG A 294 0.20 -17.73 36.59
C ARG A 294 0.36 -19.26 36.47
N SER A 295 0.75 -19.89 37.54
CA SER A 295 0.71 -21.34 37.75
C SER A 295 0.36 -21.68 39.22
N LEU A 296 0.13 -22.92 39.51
CA LEU A 296 -0.23 -23.37 40.86
C LEU A 296 1.01 -23.43 41.74
N TYR A 297 0.91 -22.80 42.91
CA TYR A 297 1.95 -22.80 43.94
C TYR A 297 1.39 -23.14 45.32
N ALA A 298 2.20 -23.82 46.11
CA ALA A 298 1.96 -23.91 47.55
C ALA A 298 2.13 -22.52 48.19
N VAL A 299 1.08 -21.98 48.78
CA VAL A 299 1.07 -20.67 49.47
C VAL A 299 1.16 -20.80 50.98
N ALA A 300 1.13 -22.05 51.50
CA ALA A 300 1.48 -22.46 52.83
C ALA A 300 2.23 -23.78 52.72
N ASP A 301 2.92 -24.20 53.80
CA ASP A 301 3.54 -25.53 53.89
C ASP A 301 2.45 -26.60 53.88
N ILE A 302 2.70 -27.72 53.20
CA ILE A 302 1.79 -28.86 53.09
C ILE A 302 2.57 -30.08 53.58
N ALA A 303 2.14 -30.71 54.67
CA ALA A 303 2.79 -31.92 55.18
C ALA A 303 2.55 -33.13 54.26
N ARG A 304 3.44 -34.14 54.31
CA ARG A 304 3.23 -35.41 53.61
C ARG A 304 1.90 -36.04 54.06
N GLY A 305 1.05 -36.41 53.09
CA GLY A 305 -0.28 -36.95 53.30
C GLY A 305 -1.38 -35.92 53.55
N GLU A 306 -1.03 -34.64 53.68
CA GLU A 306 -2.00 -33.56 53.82
C GLU A 306 -2.72 -33.29 52.51
N PRO A 307 -4.03 -33.00 52.54
CA PRO A 307 -4.77 -32.69 51.30
C PRO A 307 -4.46 -31.29 50.77
N VAL A 308 -4.39 -31.19 49.44
CA VAL A 308 -4.35 -29.90 48.70
C VAL A 308 -5.71 -29.23 48.82
N THR A 309 -5.70 -27.99 49.26
CA THR A 309 -6.89 -27.15 49.44
C THR A 309 -6.70 -25.77 48.87
N ARG A 310 -7.79 -24.97 48.77
CA ARG A 310 -7.70 -23.57 48.38
C ARG A 310 -6.98 -22.67 49.39
N ALA A 311 -6.79 -23.16 50.63
CA ALA A 311 -6.05 -22.44 51.65
C ALA A 311 -4.53 -22.56 51.46
N ASN A 312 -4.05 -23.74 51.00
CA ASN A 312 -2.63 -24.01 50.89
C ASN A 312 -2.10 -23.97 49.45
N VAL A 313 -2.98 -23.92 48.40
CA VAL A 313 -2.60 -23.80 46.99
C VAL A 313 -3.39 -22.70 46.28
N ARG A 314 -2.69 -21.89 45.52
CA ARG A 314 -3.27 -20.82 44.69
C ARG A 314 -2.58 -20.70 43.34
N ALA A 315 -3.33 -20.12 42.36
CA ALA A 315 -2.78 -19.72 41.09
C ALA A 315 -2.14 -18.32 41.21
N ILE A 316 -0.81 -18.28 41.25
CA ILE A 316 0.01 -17.06 41.35
C ILE A 316 1.10 -17.04 40.29
N ARG A 317 1.84 -15.95 40.16
CA ARG A 317 3.08 -15.87 39.38
C ARG A 317 4.27 -16.33 40.22
N PRO A 318 5.30 -16.93 39.59
CA PRO A 318 5.59 -17.13 38.17
C PRO A 318 4.97 -18.43 37.60
N GLY A 319 5.25 -18.67 36.29
CA GLY A 319 4.64 -19.74 35.49
C GLY A 319 5.40 -21.07 35.46
N PHE A 320 5.96 -21.53 36.59
CA PHE A 320 6.80 -22.74 36.64
C PHE A 320 6.08 -23.98 37.17
N GLY A 321 4.88 -23.83 37.73
CA GLY A 321 4.07 -24.91 38.22
C GLY A 321 2.98 -25.36 37.24
N LEU A 322 2.10 -26.28 37.71
CA LEU A 322 0.92 -26.72 36.94
C LEU A 322 0.05 -25.54 36.50
N ALA A 323 -0.57 -25.68 35.34
CA ALA A 323 -1.44 -24.63 34.82
C ALA A 323 -2.64 -24.36 35.76
N PRO A 324 -3.13 -23.12 35.89
CA PRO A 324 -4.27 -22.80 36.77
C PRO A 324 -5.53 -23.63 36.49
N ARG A 325 -5.74 -24.10 35.28
CA ARG A 325 -6.85 -24.97 34.88
C ARG A 325 -6.83 -26.32 35.59
N GLU A 326 -5.67 -26.74 36.11
CA GLU A 326 -5.52 -28.01 36.84
C GLU A 326 -5.98 -27.90 38.30
N LEU A 327 -6.30 -26.70 38.80
CA LEU A 327 -6.70 -26.51 40.20
C LEU A 327 -7.86 -27.41 40.62
N PRO A 328 -8.95 -27.60 39.88
CA PRO A 328 -10.00 -28.54 40.28
C PRO A 328 -9.52 -29.98 40.41
N THR A 329 -8.57 -30.39 39.57
CA THR A 329 -8.03 -31.75 39.56
C THR A 329 -7.06 -32.02 40.72
N VAL A 330 -6.34 -30.98 41.17
CA VAL A 330 -5.39 -31.13 42.28
C VAL A 330 -6.04 -30.94 43.65
N LEU A 331 -7.18 -30.25 43.75
CA LEU A 331 -7.91 -30.12 45.03
C LEU A 331 -8.36 -31.50 45.56
N GLY A 332 -8.09 -31.74 46.83
CA GLY A 332 -8.41 -32.99 47.49
C GLY A 332 -7.37 -34.12 47.31
N ARG A 333 -6.42 -33.96 46.37
CA ARG A 333 -5.27 -34.87 46.29
C ARG A 333 -4.37 -34.70 47.51
N THR A 334 -3.63 -35.74 47.91
CA THR A 334 -2.70 -35.67 49.03
C THR A 334 -1.26 -35.44 48.57
N ALA A 335 -0.49 -34.73 49.38
CA ALA A 335 0.93 -34.53 49.13
C ALA A 335 1.73 -35.84 49.35
N ARG A 336 2.50 -36.26 48.36
CA ARG A 336 3.38 -37.43 48.44
C ARG A 336 4.59 -37.17 49.34
N VAL A 337 5.04 -35.95 49.38
CA VAL A 337 6.17 -35.47 50.20
C VAL A 337 5.75 -34.17 50.88
N ALA A 338 6.53 -33.70 51.86
CA ALA A 338 6.33 -32.34 52.37
C ALA A 338 6.63 -31.32 51.29
N ILE A 339 5.71 -30.35 51.09
CA ILE A 339 5.80 -29.29 50.05
C ILE A 339 5.90 -27.96 50.80
N ALA A 340 7.03 -27.29 50.67
CA ALA A 340 7.25 -26.00 51.31
C ALA A 340 6.47 -24.86 50.57
N ARG A 341 6.07 -23.86 51.30
CA ARG A 341 5.51 -22.60 50.74
C ARG A 341 6.46 -22.04 49.70
N GLY A 342 5.92 -21.63 48.57
CA GLY A 342 6.68 -21.10 47.41
C GLY A 342 7.09 -22.17 46.40
N THR A 343 6.78 -23.46 46.66
CA THR A 343 7.06 -24.53 45.70
C THR A 343 6.03 -24.51 44.56
N PRO A 344 6.46 -24.52 43.28
CA PRO A 344 5.55 -24.72 42.16
C PRO A 344 4.98 -26.16 42.23
N LEU A 345 3.66 -26.30 42.08
CA LEU A 345 3.05 -27.63 42.07
C LEU A 345 3.41 -28.36 40.77
N ALA A 346 3.73 -29.65 40.96
CA ALA A 346 3.94 -30.61 39.88
C ALA A 346 3.19 -31.91 40.20
N TRP A 347 2.84 -32.70 39.18
CA TRP A 347 2.07 -33.95 39.38
C TRP A 347 2.83 -34.95 40.25
N GLU A 348 4.15 -34.96 40.21
CA GLU A 348 5.02 -35.85 41.00
C GLU A 348 4.94 -35.60 42.50
N LEU A 349 4.52 -34.42 42.92
CA LEU A 349 4.34 -34.05 44.33
C LEU A 349 3.00 -34.53 44.90
N LEU A 350 2.08 -35.01 44.08
CA LEU A 350 0.70 -35.34 44.43
C LEU A 350 0.40 -36.83 44.23
N ALA A 351 -0.43 -37.38 45.13
CA ALA A 351 -0.94 -38.75 45.06
C ALA A 351 -2.29 -38.81 44.36
#